data_79aed0472add6234a624e809fe197fd2
#
_entry.id   79aed0472add6234a624e809fe197fd2
#
_cell.length_a   1.000
_cell.length_b   1.000
_cell.length_c   1.000
_cell.angle_alpha   90.00
_cell.angle_beta   90.00
_cell.angle_gamma   90.00
#
_symmetry.space_group_name_H-M   'P 1'
#
loop_
_entity.id
_entity.type
_entity.pdbx_description
1 polymer ?
#
loop_
_entity_poly.entity_id
_entity_poly.type
_entity_poly.pdbx_seq_one_letter_code
_entity_poly.pdbx_strand_id
1 'polypeptide(L)'
;MGRKPLIIAAFALSTMACVGLAQTAKPSTDKWEAPADAAAKPNPEAQNPDAPAVGHKLYMRTCVGCHEEDGSGKDTGAANLRSPEVQSQSDGALFWKISNGNTAAGMPSFASLPETDRWDVVTFLRTLKDSSDKGSADSGKKQSSPRQNRRP
;
A
#
# COMPACT_ATOMS: atom_id res chain seq x y z
N MET A 1 -3.20 -76.91 -42.11
CA MET A 1 -2.10 -75.96 -41.98
C MET A 1 -2.64 -74.55 -42.04
N GLY A 2 -3.01 -74.00 -40.87
CA GLY A 2 -3.64 -72.66 -40.77
C GLY A 2 -2.64 -71.68 -40.20
N ARG A 3 -2.25 -70.72 -40.99
CA ARG A 3 -1.45 -69.56 -40.56
C ARG A 3 -2.35 -68.48 -39.96
N LYS A 4 -2.21 -68.21 -38.68
CA LYS A 4 -2.89 -67.08 -38.00
C LYS A 4 -2.08 -65.83 -38.23
N PRO A 5 -2.69 -64.69 -38.63
CA PRO A 5 -2.00 -63.41 -38.70
C PRO A 5 -1.90 -62.78 -37.29
N LEU A 6 -0.69 -62.31 -36.99
CA LEU A 6 -0.34 -61.57 -35.77
C LEU A 6 -0.74 -60.10 -35.93
N ILE A 7 -1.74 -59.67 -35.17
CA ILE A 7 -2.16 -58.25 -35.16
C ILE A 7 -1.27 -57.54 -34.15
N ILE A 8 -0.39 -56.66 -34.69
CA ILE A 8 0.42 -55.75 -33.88
C ILE A 8 -0.41 -54.50 -33.66
N ALA A 9 -0.93 -54.33 -32.44
CA ALA A 9 -1.57 -53.12 -32.02
C ALA A 9 -0.52 -52.05 -31.67
N ALA A 10 -0.35 -51.05 -32.50
CA ALA A 10 0.49 -49.90 -32.23
C ALA A 10 -0.22 -48.95 -31.26
N PHE A 11 0.21 -48.88 -30.00
CA PHE A 11 -0.20 -47.88 -29.06
C PHE A 11 0.54 -46.57 -29.35
N ALA A 12 -0.18 -45.63 -29.95
CA ALA A 12 0.31 -44.25 -30.09
C ALA A 12 0.15 -43.51 -28.73
N LEU A 13 1.26 -43.31 -28.02
CA LEU A 13 1.31 -42.40 -26.88
C LEU A 13 1.22 -40.96 -27.41
N SER A 14 0.05 -40.35 -27.25
CA SER A 14 -0.15 -38.93 -27.50
C SER A 14 0.29 -38.16 -26.25
N THR A 15 1.51 -37.62 -26.25
CA THR A 15 1.99 -36.70 -25.25
C THR A 15 1.39 -35.31 -25.49
N MET A 16 0.34 -35.00 -24.74
CA MET A 16 -0.30 -33.68 -24.74
C MET A 16 0.59 -32.71 -23.92
N ALA A 17 1.43 -31.94 -24.61
CA ALA A 17 2.21 -30.86 -24.04
C ALA A 17 1.26 -29.73 -23.64
N CYS A 18 0.98 -29.59 -22.33
CA CYS A 18 0.34 -28.40 -21.79
C CYS A 18 1.32 -27.21 -21.89
N VAL A 19 1.25 -26.46 -22.97
CA VAL A 19 1.88 -25.14 -23.07
C VAL A 19 1.07 -24.20 -22.19
N GLY A 20 1.54 -23.99 -20.96
CA GLY A 20 1.02 -22.98 -20.06
C GLY A 20 1.28 -21.59 -20.67
N LEU A 21 0.23 -20.98 -21.25
CA LEU A 21 0.25 -19.56 -21.60
C LEU A 21 0.36 -18.76 -20.31
N ALA A 22 1.57 -18.31 -19.99
CA ALA A 22 1.76 -17.27 -18.98
C ALA A 22 1.03 -16.01 -19.49
N GLN A 23 -0.18 -15.80 -18.99
CA GLN A 23 -0.91 -14.56 -19.22
C GLN A 23 -0.19 -13.46 -18.47
N THR A 24 0.61 -12.66 -19.17
CA THR A 24 1.08 -11.38 -18.68
C THR A 24 -0.14 -10.48 -18.50
N ALA A 25 -0.62 -10.36 -17.26
CA ALA A 25 -1.72 -9.47 -16.93
C ALA A 25 -1.32 -8.05 -17.36
N LYS A 26 -2.01 -7.52 -18.39
CA LYS A 26 -1.89 -6.13 -18.81
C LYS A 26 -2.30 -5.27 -17.60
N PRO A 27 -1.48 -4.30 -17.16
CA PRO A 27 -1.87 -3.43 -16.06
C PRO A 27 -3.18 -2.73 -16.42
N SER A 28 -4.19 -2.88 -15.59
CA SER A 28 -5.47 -2.18 -15.76
C SER A 28 -5.23 -0.69 -15.53
N THR A 29 -5.44 0.12 -16.56
CA THR A 29 -5.20 1.57 -16.55
C THR A 29 -6.23 2.37 -15.74
N ASP A 30 -7.25 1.72 -15.21
CA ASP A 30 -8.38 2.39 -14.53
C ASP A 30 -8.25 2.48 -13.02
N LYS A 31 -7.25 1.82 -12.42
CA LYS A 31 -6.99 1.91 -10.98
C LYS A 31 -5.52 2.27 -10.74
N TRP A 32 -5.32 3.25 -9.88
CA TRP A 32 -3.97 3.62 -9.42
C TRP A 32 -3.46 2.57 -8.43
N GLU A 33 -3.07 1.43 -8.96
CA GLU A 33 -2.57 0.27 -8.21
C GLU A 33 -1.12 -0.03 -8.60
N ALA A 34 -0.31 -0.37 -7.62
CA ALA A 34 1.06 -0.79 -7.87
C ALA A 34 1.08 -2.13 -8.61
N PRO A 35 1.96 -2.32 -9.62
CA PRO A 35 2.21 -3.62 -10.21
C PRO A 35 2.57 -4.66 -9.15
N ALA A 36 2.25 -5.93 -9.38
CA ALA A 36 2.44 -6.99 -8.38
C ALA A 36 3.90 -7.15 -7.94
N ASP A 37 4.84 -7.01 -8.86
CA ASP A 37 6.28 -7.04 -8.58
C ASP A 37 6.74 -5.85 -7.72
N ALA A 38 6.21 -4.67 -7.94
CA ALA A 38 6.47 -3.49 -7.12
C ALA A 38 5.84 -3.64 -5.73
N ALA A 39 4.60 -4.11 -5.67
CA ALA A 39 3.90 -4.33 -4.41
C ALA A 39 4.56 -5.42 -3.52
N ALA A 40 5.25 -6.38 -4.14
CA ALA A 40 5.95 -7.45 -3.43
C ALA A 40 7.32 -7.01 -2.87
N LYS A 41 7.80 -5.80 -3.18
CA LYS A 41 9.11 -5.33 -2.66
C LYS A 41 9.06 -5.17 -1.15
N PRO A 42 10.01 -5.78 -0.40
CA PRO A 42 10.13 -5.54 1.03
C PRO A 42 10.65 -4.13 1.30
N ASN A 43 10.25 -3.56 2.42
CA ASN A 43 10.78 -2.28 2.88
C ASN A 43 12.13 -2.51 3.58
N PRO A 44 13.25 -2.02 3.04
CA PRO A 44 14.56 -2.19 3.67
C PRO A 44 14.71 -1.41 4.97
N GLU A 45 13.91 -0.34 5.15
CA GLU A 45 13.94 0.52 6.34
C GLU A 45 12.93 0.09 7.43
N ALA A 46 12.21 -1.02 7.24
CA ALA A 46 11.17 -1.46 8.18
C ALA A 46 11.70 -1.77 9.60
N GLN A 47 12.98 -2.14 9.72
CA GLN A 47 13.63 -2.45 11.01
C GLN A 47 14.58 -1.33 11.48
N ASN A 48 14.72 -0.25 10.73
CA ASN A 48 15.53 0.90 11.11
C ASN A 48 14.76 1.76 12.14
N PRO A 49 15.23 1.86 13.41
CA PRO A 49 14.53 2.61 14.44
C PRO A 49 14.45 4.11 14.17
N ASP A 50 15.35 4.66 13.35
CA ASP A 50 15.42 6.07 13.03
C ASP A 50 14.54 6.43 11.81
N ALA A 51 14.18 5.47 10.98
CA ALA A 51 13.42 5.69 9.75
C ALA A 51 12.09 6.44 9.96
N PRO A 52 11.28 6.17 11.01
CA PRO A 52 10.06 6.94 11.24
C PRO A 52 10.33 8.43 11.49
N ALA A 53 11.39 8.77 12.20
CA ALA A 53 11.73 10.17 12.50
C ALA A 53 12.28 10.90 11.28
N VAL A 54 13.07 10.22 10.45
CA VAL A 54 13.56 10.75 9.17
C VAL A 54 12.38 10.94 8.21
N GLY A 55 11.55 9.92 8.06
CA GLY A 55 10.35 9.93 7.22
C GLY A 55 9.38 11.04 7.62
N HIS A 56 9.18 11.28 8.93
CA HIS A 56 8.36 12.39 9.43
C HIS A 56 8.89 13.75 8.96
N LYS A 57 10.20 13.98 9.08
CA LYS A 57 10.80 15.25 8.63
C LYS A 57 10.63 15.46 7.12
N LEU A 58 10.74 14.40 6.33
CA LEU A 58 10.50 14.43 4.89
C LEU A 58 9.03 14.70 4.58
N TYR A 59 8.13 14.01 5.25
CA TYR A 59 6.68 14.18 5.14
C TYR A 59 6.26 15.63 5.41
N MET A 60 6.75 16.25 6.47
CA MET A 60 6.47 17.64 6.83
C MET A 60 6.97 18.65 5.80
N ARG A 61 7.94 18.30 4.97
CA ARG A 61 8.46 19.18 3.91
C ARG A 61 7.78 19.01 2.56
N THR A 62 7.28 17.79 2.28
CA THR A 62 6.88 17.42 0.92
C THR A 62 5.44 16.92 0.78
N CYS A 63 4.83 16.44 1.88
CA CYS A 63 3.53 15.77 1.85
C CYS A 63 2.43 16.53 2.61
N VAL A 64 2.83 17.25 3.68
CA VAL A 64 1.91 17.91 4.63
C VAL A 64 0.94 18.87 3.96
N GLY A 65 1.37 19.57 2.90
CA GLY A 65 0.54 20.55 2.18
C GLY A 65 -0.74 19.97 1.59
N CYS A 66 -0.77 18.66 1.30
CA CYS A 66 -1.95 17.97 0.79
C CYS A 66 -2.52 16.99 1.80
N HIS A 67 -1.67 16.27 2.53
CA HIS A 67 -2.12 15.20 3.43
C HIS A 67 -2.30 15.64 4.88
N GLU A 68 -2.02 16.91 5.21
CA GLU A 68 -2.06 17.49 6.56
C GLU A 68 -1.06 16.82 7.52
N GLU A 69 -0.84 17.41 8.67
CA GLU A 69 0.14 16.94 9.65
C GLU A 69 -0.24 15.56 10.22
N ASP A 70 -1.53 15.32 10.40
CA ASP A 70 -2.07 14.07 10.93
C ASP A 70 -2.33 12.99 9.87
N GLY A 71 -2.09 13.29 8.60
CA GLY A 71 -2.31 12.37 7.48
C GLY A 71 -3.78 12.23 7.06
N SER A 72 -4.69 13.07 7.56
CA SER A 72 -6.12 12.95 7.26
C SER A 72 -6.50 13.34 5.84
N GLY A 73 -5.81 14.32 5.25
CA GLY A 73 -6.14 14.91 3.95
C GLY A 73 -7.53 15.54 3.89
N LYS A 74 -8.14 15.78 5.05
CA LYS A 74 -9.55 16.11 5.20
C LYS A 74 -9.94 17.42 4.51
N ASP A 75 -9.12 18.46 4.70
CA ASP A 75 -9.44 19.80 4.22
C ASP A 75 -9.00 20.02 2.76
N THR A 76 -8.15 19.15 2.24
CA THR A 76 -7.58 19.22 0.89
C THR A 76 -8.24 18.26 -0.11
N GLY A 77 -8.96 17.25 0.40
CA GLY A 77 -9.51 16.16 -0.41
C GLY A 77 -8.45 15.11 -0.82
N ALA A 78 -7.22 15.19 -0.31
CA ALA A 78 -6.22 14.15 -0.49
C ALA A 78 -6.60 12.87 0.25
N ALA A 79 -6.00 11.74 -0.13
CA ALA A 79 -6.28 10.46 0.51
C ALA A 79 -5.94 10.52 2.02
N ASN A 80 -6.85 9.97 2.84
CA ASN A 80 -6.59 9.77 4.26
C ASN A 80 -5.58 8.63 4.45
N LEU A 81 -4.36 8.99 4.80
CA LEU A 81 -3.25 8.05 4.95
C LEU A 81 -3.40 7.11 6.16
N ARG A 82 -4.30 7.42 7.09
CA ARG A 82 -4.62 6.58 8.26
C ARG A 82 -5.70 5.53 7.96
N SER A 83 -6.38 5.67 6.82
CA SER A 83 -7.52 4.82 6.50
C SER A 83 -7.12 3.35 6.29
N PRO A 84 -8.04 2.39 6.56
CA PRO A 84 -7.79 0.98 6.29
C PRO A 84 -7.40 0.69 4.84
N GLU A 85 -7.94 1.45 3.87
CA GLU A 85 -7.64 1.30 2.45
C GLU A 85 -6.17 1.60 2.15
N VAL A 86 -5.57 2.56 2.83
CA VAL A 86 -4.15 2.90 2.69
C VAL A 86 -3.30 1.96 3.54
N GLN A 87 -3.68 1.74 4.79
CA GLN A 87 -2.88 0.99 5.75
C GLN A 87 -2.84 -0.53 5.48
N SER A 88 -3.77 -1.08 4.72
CA SER A 88 -3.76 -2.49 4.29
C SER A 88 -2.88 -2.75 3.06
N GLN A 89 -2.44 -1.72 2.35
CA GLN A 89 -1.53 -1.88 1.22
C GLN A 89 -0.14 -2.31 1.69
N SER A 90 0.59 -3.06 0.86
CA SER A 90 1.99 -3.40 1.17
C SER A 90 2.89 -2.17 1.15
N ASP A 91 4.04 -2.24 1.83
CA ASP A 91 5.04 -1.16 1.80
C ASP A 91 5.54 -0.89 0.38
N GLY A 92 5.76 -1.95 -0.41
CA GLY A 92 6.13 -1.83 -1.81
C GLY A 92 5.10 -1.09 -2.65
N ALA A 93 3.80 -1.30 -2.38
CA ALA A 93 2.73 -0.57 -3.06
C ALA A 93 2.73 0.92 -2.69
N LEU A 94 2.90 1.25 -1.42
CA LEU A 94 3.00 2.64 -0.97
C LEU A 94 4.24 3.33 -1.54
N PHE A 95 5.38 2.64 -1.52
CA PHE A 95 6.63 3.13 -2.12
C PHE A 95 6.46 3.43 -3.63
N TRP A 96 5.82 2.51 -4.36
CA TRP A 96 5.54 2.71 -5.79
C TRP A 96 4.65 3.93 -6.03
N LYS A 97 3.59 4.09 -5.22
CA LYS A 97 2.68 5.23 -5.31
C LYS A 97 3.36 6.56 -5.04
N ILE A 98 4.21 6.63 -4.01
CA ILE A 98 5.03 7.82 -3.72
C ILE A 98 5.97 8.11 -4.88
N SER A 99 6.64 7.08 -5.40
CA SER A 99 7.61 7.24 -6.49
C SER A 99 6.98 7.75 -7.78
N ASN A 100 5.81 7.22 -8.16
CA ASN A 100 5.19 7.53 -9.44
C ASN A 100 4.20 8.69 -9.36
N GLY A 101 3.63 8.95 -8.18
CA GLY A 101 2.58 9.93 -8.03
C GLY A 101 1.28 9.50 -8.71
N ASN A 102 0.30 10.40 -8.69
CA ASN A 102 -0.96 10.31 -9.40
C ASN A 102 -1.36 11.70 -9.90
N THR A 103 -0.81 12.11 -11.03
CA THR A 103 -1.02 13.47 -11.56
C THR A 103 -2.49 13.76 -11.88
N ALA A 104 -3.26 12.74 -12.25
CA ALA A 104 -4.70 12.87 -12.49
C ALA A 104 -5.47 13.23 -11.21
N ALA A 105 -4.97 12.81 -10.04
CA ALA A 105 -5.50 13.16 -8.73
C ALA A 105 -4.71 14.29 -8.03
N GLY A 106 -3.80 14.96 -8.74
CA GLY A 106 -3.03 16.08 -8.20
C GLY A 106 -1.79 15.69 -7.37
N MET A 107 -1.47 14.40 -7.22
CA MET A 107 -0.27 13.96 -6.50
C MET A 107 0.94 13.91 -7.43
N PRO A 108 2.00 14.71 -7.20
CA PRO A 108 3.20 14.66 -8.02
C PRO A 108 4.01 13.38 -7.77
N SER A 109 4.91 13.05 -8.72
CA SER A 109 5.93 12.02 -8.53
C SER A 109 7.03 12.53 -7.61
N PHE A 110 7.47 11.67 -6.68
CA PHE A 110 8.61 11.91 -5.79
C PHE A 110 9.83 11.05 -6.16
N ALA A 111 9.92 10.58 -7.41
CA ALA A 111 11.06 9.78 -7.88
C ALA A 111 12.40 10.52 -7.79
N SER A 112 12.41 11.85 -7.72
CA SER A 112 13.61 12.67 -7.53
C SER A 112 14.20 12.60 -6.12
N LEU A 113 13.41 12.15 -5.11
CA LEU A 113 13.95 11.89 -3.79
C LEU A 113 14.80 10.61 -3.80
N PRO A 114 15.86 10.53 -2.98
CA PRO A 114 16.60 9.29 -2.75
C PRO A 114 15.68 8.12 -2.43
N GLU A 115 16.05 6.92 -2.85
CA GLU A 115 15.23 5.73 -2.62
C GLU A 115 15.00 5.47 -1.14
N THR A 116 16.06 5.58 -0.33
CA THR A 116 16.00 5.44 1.14
C THR A 116 15.01 6.43 1.75
N ASP A 117 15.05 7.69 1.34
CA ASP A 117 14.15 8.73 1.84
C ASP A 117 12.68 8.38 1.60
N ARG A 118 12.35 7.80 0.44
CA ARG A 118 10.99 7.35 0.13
C ARG A 118 10.57 6.16 0.98
N TRP A 119 11.49 5.25 1.31
CA TRP A 119 11.23 4.15 2.23
C TRP A 119 11.05 4.64 3.67
N ASP A 120 11.82 5.64 4.10
CA ASP A 120 11.65 6.28 5.41
C ASP A 120 10.25 6.90 5.52
N VAL A 121 9.78 7.57 4.45
CA VAL A 121 8.40 8.10 4.41
C VAL A 121 7.39 6.95 4.57
N VAL A 122 7.54 5.82 3.85
CA VAL A 122 6.65 4.66 4.02
C VAL A 122 6.64 4.18 5.47
N THR A 123 7.82 4.09 6.11
CA THR A 123 7.95 3.65 7.49
C THR A 123 7.24 4.63 8.44
N PHE A 124 7.35 5.94 8.21
CA PHE A 124 6.59 6.95 8.96
C PHE A 124 5.07 6.79 8.75
N LEU A 125 4.59 6.57 7.52
CA LEU A 125 3.15 6.40 7.25
C LEU A 125 2.54 5.25 8.07
N ARG A 126 3.30 4.21 8.42
CA ARG A 126 2.82 3.12 9.28
C ARG A 126 2.53 3.58 10.71
N THR A 127 3.22 4.60 11.19
CA THR A 127 2.97 5.17 12.52
C THR A 127 1.65 5.94 12.60
N LEU A 128 1.11 6.40 11.47
CA LEU A 128 -0.16 7.10 11.42
C LEU A 128 -1.35 6.20 11.76
N LYS A 129 -1.27 4.90 11.51
CA LYS A 129 -2.27 3.91 11.91
C LYS A 129 -2.48 3.91 13.42
N ASP A 130 -1.40 3.87 14.18
CA ASP A 130 -1.45 3.81 15.65
C ASP A 130 -2.00 5.10 16.27
N SER A 131 -1.87 6.23 15.57
CA SER A 131 -2.41 7.51 15.99
C SER A 131 -3.93 7.59 15.87
N SER A 132 -4.54 6.90 14.90
CA SER A 132 -5.99 6.86 14.72
C SER A 132 -6.69 6.09 15.84
N ASP A 133 -6.07 5.03 16.36
CA ASP A 133 -6.62 4.24 17.46
C ASP A 133 -6.62 5.01 18.79
N LYS A 134 -5.64 5.90 19.00
CA LYS A 134 -5.55 6.74 20.21
C LYS A 134 -6.54 7.90 20.21
N GLY A 135 -6.86 8.47 19.04
CA GLY A 135 -7.82 9.57 18.90
C GLY A 135 -9.27 9.17 19.20
N SER A 136 -9.63 7.92 18.98
CA SER A 136 -10.98 7.39 19.28
C SER A 136 -11.20 7.16 20.77
N ALA A 137 -10.14 6.98 21.57
CA ALA A 137 -10.24 6.74 23.02
C ALA A 137 -10.38 8.04 23.84
N ASP A 138 -9.94 9.18 23.31
CA ASP A 138 -9.96 10.46 24.05
C ASP A 138 -11.23 11.29 23.82
N SER A 139 -11.98 11.04 22.76
CA SER A 139 -13.23 11.76 22.47
C SER A 139 -14.37 11.41 23.43
N GLY A 140 -14.24 10.38 24.26
CA GLY A 140 -15.25 9.93 25.23
C GLY A 140 -15.18 10.58 26.62
N LYS A 141 -14.15 11.36 26.94
CA LYS A 141 -13.90 11.79 28.33
C LYS A 141 -14.11 13.27 28.61
N LYS A 142 -14.67 14.03 27.68
CA LYS A 142 -14.89 15.46 27.87
C LYS A 142 -16.36 15.85 27.86
N GLN A 143 -17.15 15.31 28.84
CA GLN A 143 -18.41 15.93 29.26
C GLN A 143 -18.86 15.33 30.59
N SER A 144 -18.34 15.81 31.71
CA SER A 144 -19.08 15.90 32.96
C SER A 144 -18.36 16.88 33.89
N SER A 145 -18.56 18.17 33.64
CA SER A 145 -18.30 19.20 34.63
C SER A 145 -19.59 19.43 35.42
N PRO A 146 -19.63 19.24 36.75
CA PRO A 146 -20.80 19.57 37.53
C PRO A 146 -20.95 21.11 37.61
N ARG A 147 -22.07 21.60 37.14
CA ARG A 147 -22.52 22.98 37.37
C ARG A 147 -22.60 23.21 38.88
N GLN A 148 -21.68 23.95 39.46
CA GLN A 148 -21.85 24.51 40.77
C GLN A 148 -22.91 25.61 40.71
N ASN A 149 -24.09 25.26 41.22
CA ASN A 149 -25.19 26.20 41.51
C ASN A 149 -24.83 26.99 42.77
N ARG A 150 -24.34 28.25 42.61
CA ARG A 150 -24.37 29.23 43.69
C ARG A 150 -25.66 30.00 43.61
N ARG A 151 -26.50 29.83 44.57
CA ARG A 151 -27.55 30.77 44.92
C ARG A 151 -27.13 31.61 46.15
N PRO A 152 -27.72 32.81 46.24
CA PRO A 152 -27.30 33.92 47.10
C PRO A 152 -27.51 33.68 48.58
#